data_3a91fdda271b4a8508da36629d849810
#
_entry.id   3a91fdda271b4a8508da36629d849810
#
_cell.length_a   1.000
_cell.length_b   1.000
_cell.length_c   1.000
_cell.angle_alpha   90.00
_cell.angle_beta   90.00
_cell.angle_gamma   90.00
#
_symmetry.space_group_name_H-M   'P 1'
#
loop_
_entity.id
_entity.type
_entity.pdbx_description
1 polymer ?
#
loop_
_entity_poly.entity_id
_entity_poly.type
_entity_poly.pdbx_seq_one_letter_code
_entity_poly.pdbx_strand_id
1 'polypeptide(L)'
;GLAEVTIENGRLLLNGAYVKMRGVNRHDHDDHRGRAVDMERVRRDLELMKLHNINAVRTSHYPNDPRFYEMCDEIGLMVLAETDLETHGFENVGDIARITDDPAWEPAYIDRIERLVLQERNHACVVLWSLGNESGFGRNIRAMYGRCKELDPRPVHYEEDRDAECVDVISTMYSRVSQMNDFGEHPHAKPRILCEYGHAMGNGPGGLAEYQRVIDRWDSIQGQFVWEWCDHGLAATAEDGREYHTYGGDHGDYPNSSSFCIDGLVLPWQEPSPGLAEYKQVLCPVAVFWMDGLLHVRNGRFFTDTSDVVLDLERVVDGVTDSVRLLAPGTLVPGQQTVLPCPVEAAAGALTHLTVHVRSTTATAWAPQGHELGVYQFVVADESGPDA
;
A
#
# COMPACT_ATOMS: atom_id res chain seq x y z
N GLY A 1 21.22 6.63 3.27
CA GLY A 1 20.74 6.70 4.65
C GLY A 1 21.14 5.48 5.46
N LEU A 2 20.91 5.52 6.75
CA LEU A 2 21.03 4.37 7.64
C LEU A 2 19.65 4.02 8.15
N ALA A 3 19.27 2.76 8.05
CA ALA A 3 18.02 2.23 8.61
C ALA A 3 18.32 0.97 9.42
N GLU A 4 17.68 0.86 10.57
CA GLU A 4 17.68 -0.34 11.39
C GLU A 4 16.26 -0.91 11.37
N VAL A 5 16.14 -2.18 10.97
CA VAL A 5 14.87 -2.89 10.96
C VAL A 5 14.99 -4.07 11.90
N THR A 6 14.15 -4.08 12.93
CA THR A 6 14.14 -5.16 13.95
C THR A 6 12.73 -5.72 14.14
N ILE A 7 12.65 -6.93 14.69
CA ILE A 7 11.41 -7.51 15.17
C ILE A 7 11.54 -7.74 16.68
N GLU A 8 10.70 -7.07 17.44
CA GLU A 8 10.68 -7.17 18.89
C GLU A 8 9.26 -7.46 19.38
N ASN A 9 9.11 -8.52 20.16
CA ASN A 9 7.81 -8.95 20.70
C ASN A 9 6.71 -9.11 19.61
N GLY A 10 7.08 -9.66 18.45
CA GLY A 10 6.17 -9.86 17.32
C GLY A 10 5.83 -8.59 16.55
N ARG A 11 6.58 -7.51 16.74
CA ARG A 11 6.38 -6.21 16.07
C ARG A 11 7.61 -5.83 15.24
N LEU A 12 7.37 -5.42 14.01
CA LEU A 12 8.38 -4.83 13.13
C LEU A 12 8.61 -3.38 13.54
N LEU A 13 9.87 -3.02 13.77
CA LEU A 13 10.29 -1.67 14.11
C LEU A 13 11.24 -1.16 13.03
N LEU A 14 11.08 0.10 12.65
CA LEU A 14 12.00 0.85 11.79
C LEU A 14 12.62 1.98 12.62
N ASN A 15 13.95 1.93 12.80
CA ASN A 15 14.67 2.88 13.68
C ASN A 15 14.05 2.99 15.10
N GLY A 16 13.64 1.85 15.65
CA GLY A 16 13.01 1.76 16.95
C GLY A 16 11.53 2.19 17.01
N ALA A 17 10.97 2.73 15.92
CA ALA A 17 9.56 3.10 15.84
C ALA A 17 8.71 1.97 15.27
N TYR A 18 7.55 1.72 15.88
CA TYR A 18 6.53 0.85 15.31
C TYR A 18 5.98 1.43 14.01
N VAL A 19 5.90 0.60 12.96
CA VAL A 19 5.40 1.02 11.64
C VAL A 19 4.36 0.07 11.08
N LYS A 20 3.48 0.58 10.24
CA LYS A 20 2.61 -0.21 9.34
C LYS A 20 2.92 0.17 7.90
N MET A 21 3.16 -0.82 7.07
CA MET A 21 3.32 -0.64 5.62
C MET A 21 1.94 -0.51 4.98
N ARG A 22 1.68 0.63 4.37
CA ARG A 22 0.47 0.97 3.60
C ARG A 22 0.86 1.01 2.15
N GLY A 23 0.80 -0.13 1.48
CA GLY A 23 1.53 -0.36 0.26
C GLY A 23 0.70 -0.74 -0.95
N VAL A 24 1.43 -0.86 -2.05
CA VAL A 24 0.95 -1.42 -3.31
C VAL A 24 1.97 -2.41 -3.85
N ASN A 25 1.51 -3.39 -4.64
CA ASN A 25 2.36 -4.20 -5.49
C ASN A 25 2.62 -3.42 -6.78
N ARG A 26 3.84 -3.46 -7.30
CA ARG A 26 4.20 -2.75 -8.52
C ARG A 26 4.98 -3.63 -9.47
N HIS A 27 4.42 -3.82 -10.66
CA HIS A 27 5.13 -4.28 -11.83
C HIS A 27 5.77 -3.11 -12.61
N ASP A 28 6.88 -3.37 -13.28
CA ASP A 28 7.38 -2.47 -14.30
C ASP A 28 6.48 -2.54 -15.55
N HIS A 29 5.83 -1.42 -15.89
CA HIS A 29 4.98 -1.32 -17.07
C HIS A 29 5.01 0.09 -17.68
N ASP A 30 5.02 0.14 -18.99
CA ASP A 30 4.87 1.35 -19.81
C ASP A 30 3.94 1.00 -20.97
N ASP A 31 2.88 1.78 -21.17
CA ASP A 31 1.85 1.50 -22.17
C ASP A 31 2.34 1.52 -23.63
N HIS A 32 3.50 2.13 -23.90
CA HIS A 32 4.12 2.13 -25.23
C HIS A 32 5.31 1.17 -25.36
N ARG A 33 5.96 0.81 -24.25
CA ARG A 33 7.23 0.06 -24.24
C ARG A 33 7.14 -1.27 -23.48
N GLY A 34 5.98 -1.60 -22.89
CA GLY A 34 5.80 -2.79 -22.09
C GLY A 34 6.67 -2.77 -20.83
N ARG A 35 7.57 -3.75 -20.70
CA ARG A 35 8.46 -3.87 -19.53
C ARG A 35 9.69 -2.95 -19.56
N ALA A 36 9.92 -2.21 -20.65
CA ALA A 36 11.04 -1.30 -20.79
C ALA A 36 10.67 0.10 -20.28
N VAL A 37 10.61 0.25 -18.96
CA VAL A 37 10.25 1.51 -18.31
C VAL A 37 11.41 2.51 -18.28
N ASP A 38 11.11 3.81 -18.38
CA ASP A 38 12.09 4.85 -18.11
C ASP A 38 11.98 5.39 -16.67
N MET A 39 13.04 6.07 -16.23
CA MET A 39 13.12 6.56 -14.86
C MET A 39 12.23 7.77 -14.56
N GLU A 40 11.78 8.50 -15.55
CA GLU A 40 10.80 9.59 -15.36
C GLU A 40 9.43 8.99 -15.02
N ARG A 41 9.05 7.90 -15.70
CA ARG A 41 7.83 7.15 -15.40
C ARG A 41 7.89 6.53 -14.02
N VAL A 42 9.00 5.89 -13.67
CA VAL A 42 9.21 5.32 -12.32
C VAL A 42 9.09 6.40 -11.25
N ARG A 43 9.75 7.56 -11.43
CA ARG A 43 9.64 8.68 -10.48
C ARG A 43 8.20 9.15 -10.33
N ARG A 44 7.46 9.29 -11.44
CA ARG A 44 6.05 9.67 -11.40
C ARG A 44 5.19 8.67 -10.62
N ASP A 45 5.42 7.36 -10.78
CA ASP A 45 4.75 6.33 -9.99
C ASP A 45 4.97 6.56 -8.49
N LEU A 46 6.23 6.72 -8.08
CA LEU A 46 6.61 6.90 -6.68
C LEU A 46 6.04 8.19 -6.07
N GLU A 47 6.06 9.29 -6.84
CA GLU A 47 5.46 10.57 -6.42
C GLU A 47 3.93 10.45 -6.29
N LEU A 48 3.25 9.77 -7.24
CA LEU A 48 1.82 9.50 -7.16
C LEU A 48 1.47 8.62 -5.94
N MET A 49 2.29 7.62 -5.61
CA MET A 49 2.11 6.82 -4.41
C MET A 49 2.12 7.71 -3.16
N LYS A 50 3.11 8.61 -3.04
CA LYS A 50 3.21 9.55 -1.91
C LYS A 50 2.05 10.54 -1.85
N LEU A 51 1.61 11.07 -3.01
CA LEU A 51 0.43 11.94 -3.12
C LEU A 51 -0.86 11.27 -2.66
N HIS A 52 -0.88 9.93 -2.65
CA HIS A 52 -2.02 9.11 -2.25
C HIS A 52 -1.80 8.39 -0.90
N ASN A 53 -0.93 8.92 -0.04
CA ASN A 53 -0.67 8.43 1.32
C ASN A 53 -0.06 7.01 1.40
N ILE A 54 0.39 6.46 0.29
CA ILE A 54 1.10 5.18 0.24
C ILE A 54 2.52 5.40 0.79
N ASN A 55 2.98 4.50 1.66
CA ASN A 55 4.29 4.58 2.30
C ASN A 55 5.18 3.37 2.03
N ALA A 56 4.69 2.38 1.28
CA ALA A 56 5.42 1.16 0.98
C ALA A 56 5.13 0.65 -0.44
N VAL A 57 6.08 -0.07 -1.02
CA VAL A 57 5.92 -0.74 -2.31
C VAL A 57 6.57 -2.12 -2.27
N ARG A 58 5.89 -3.14 -2.82
CA ARG A 58 6.48 -4.46 -3.09
C ARG A 58 6.89 -4.50 -4.55
N THR A 59 8.14 -4.88 -4.81
CA THR A 59 8.67 -5.05 -6.16
C THR A 59 8.22 -6.40 -6.73
N SER A 60 6.95 -6.51 -7.05
CA SER A 60 6.34 -7.73 -7.58
C SER A 60 6.68 -7.94 -9.05
N HIS A 61 7.23 -9.05 -9.50
CA HIS A 61 7.81 -10.13 -8.70
C HIS A 61 9.26 -10.33 -9.12
N TYR A 62 10.08 -9.27 -9.04
CA TYR A 62 11.48 -9.25 -9.47
C TYR A 62 12.20 -7.98 -8.95
N PRO A 63 13.55 -8.00 -8.91
CA PRO A 63 14.34 -6.81 -8.62
C PRO A 63 14.07 -5.71 -9.65
N ASN A 64 13.90 -4.47 -9.20
CA ASN A 64 13.77 -3.32 -10.09
C ASN A 64 15.14 -2.75 -10.47
N ASP A 65 15.17 -1.77 -11.38
CA ASP A 65 16.37 -0.99 -11.71
C ASP A 65 16.96 -0.36 -10.41
N PRO A 66 18.28 -0.39 -10.17
CA PRO A 66 18.86 0.18 -8.95
C PRO A 66 18.44 1.63 -8.66
N ARG A 67 18.21 2.43 -9.68
CA ARG A 67 17.75 3.81 -9.54
C ARG A 67 16.33 3.93 -8.92
N PHE A 68 15.52 2.88 -9.01
CA PHE A 68 14.24 2.81 -8.29
C PHE A 68 14.45 2.88 -6.78
N TYR A 69 15.42 2.12 -6.24
CA TYR A 69 15.73 2.12 -4.81
C TYR A 69 16.35 3.46 -4.37
N GLU A 70 17.20 4.08 -5.22
CA GLU A 70 17.71 5.42 -4.97
C GLU A 70 16.56 6.44 -4.83
N MET A 71 15.57 6.38 -5.72
CA MET A 71 14.37 7.24 -5.66
C MET A 71 13.52 6.95 -4.42
N CYS A 72 13.36 5.68 -4.03
CA CYS A 72 12.65 5.31 -2.80
C CYS A 72 13.37 5.82 -1.55
N ASP A 73 14.72 5.77 -1.51
CA ASP A 73 15.52 6.37 -0.45
C ASP A 73 15.31 7.89 -0.36
N GLU A 74 15.26 8.59 -1.51
CA GLU A 74 15.07 10.04 -1.62
C GLU A 74 13.67 10.46 -1.16
N ILE A 75 12.64 9.74 -1.62
CA ILE A 75 11.22 10.10 -1.41
C ILE A 75 10.72 9.59 -0.05
N GLY A 76 11.37 8.58 0.52
CA GLY A 76 10.98 7.95 1.79
C GLY A 76 9.82 6.97 1.62
N LEU A 77 9.96 6.01 0.68
CA LEU A 77 9.09 4.84 0.54
C LEU A 77 9.79 3.62 1.10
N MET A 78 9.10 2.83 1.92
CA MET A 78 9.57 1.52 2.37
C MET A 78 9.44 0.51 1.21
N VAL A 79 10.45 -0.34 1.05
CA VAL A 79 10.45 -1.34 -0.02
C VAL A 79 10.47 -2.75 0.57
N LEU A 80 9.53 -3.58 0.13
CA LEU A 80 9.58 -5.03 0.21
C LEU A 80 10.22 -5.52 -1.08
N ALA A 81 11.54 -5.77 -1.05
CA ALA A 81 12.33 -6.12 -2.22
C ALA A 81 12.25 -7.61 -2.51
N GLU A 82 11.76 -7.99 -3.70
CA GLU A 82 11.49 -9.37 -4.05
C GLU A 82 12.42 -9.90 -5.15
N THR A 83 12.80 -11.17 -5.03
CA THR A 83 13.58 -11.86 -6.06
C THR A 83 12.71 -12.22 -7.26
N ASP A 84 13.35 -12.49 -8.39
CA ASP A 84 12.72 -12.98 -9.62
C ASP A 84 12.42 -14.50 -9.54
N LEU A 85 11.66 -14.90 -8.54
CA LEU A 85 11.21 -16.27 -8.34
C LEU A 85 9.68 -16.35 -8.44
N GLU A 86 9.20 -16.98 -9.50
CA GLU A 86 7.80 -17.35 -9.67
C GLU A 86 7.71 -18.64 -10.47
N THR A 87 7.11 -19.67 -9.90
CA THR A 87 6.95 -20.98 -10.53
C THR A 87 5.50 -21.49 -10.48
N HIS A 88 4.55 -20.56 -10.35
CA HIS A 88 3.11 -20.81 -10.19
C HIS A 88 2.53 -21.76 -11.25
N GLY A 89 3.08 -21.73 -12.48
CA GLY A 89 2.66 -22.63 -13.55
C GLY A 89 2.72 -24.13 -13.21
N PHE A 90 3.52 -24.53 -12.23
CA PHE A 90 3.56 -25.93 -11.77
C PHE A 90 2.30 -26.36 -10.99
N GLU A 91 1.46 -25.43 -10.55
CA GLU A 91 0.13 -25.74 -10.00
C GLU A 91 -0.72 -26.50 -11.03
N ASN A 92 -0.61 -26.17 -12.33
CA ASN A 92 -1.33 -26.81 -13.42
C ASN A 92 -0.98 -28.30 -13.60
N VAL A 93 0.16 -28.76 -13.07
CA VAL A 93 0.55 -30.18 -13.07
C VAL A 93 0.41 -30.81 -11.68
N GLY A 94 -0.24 -30.12 -10.74
CA GLY A 94 -0.59 -30.61 -9.43
C GLY A 94 0.53 -30.59 -8.38
N ASP A 95 1.62 -29.87 -8.64
CA ASP A 95 2.76 -29.77 -7.72
C ASP A 95 3.45 -28.40 -7.87
N ILE A 96 2.94 -27.39 -7.17
CA ILE A 96 3.49 -26.03 -7.19
C ILE A 96 4.94 -25.98 -6.66
N ALA A 97 5.32 -26.89 -5.75
CA ALA A 97 6.64 -26.96 -5.16
C ALA A 97 7.64 -27.82 -5.96
N ARG A 98 7.27 -28.31 -7.13
CA ARG A 98 8.03 -29.29 -7.89
C ARG A 98 9.52 -28.99 -8.04
N ILE A 99 9.88 -27.75 -8.39
CA ILE A 99 11.29 -27.36 -8.50
C ILE A 99 11.78 -26.66 -7.22
N THR A 100 10.87 -26.15 -6.41
CA THR A 100 11.16 -25.51 -5.11
C THR A 100 11.67 -26.52 -4.07
N ASP A 101 11.27 -27.78 -4.18
CA ASP A 101 11.75 -28.86 -3.31
C ASP A 101 12.79 -29.79 -3.99
N ASP A 102 13.11 -29.59 -5.28
CA ASP A 102 14.12 -30.34 -5.99
C ASP A 102 15.53 -29.76 -5.73
N PRO A 103 16.47 -30.57 -5.15
CA PRO A 103 17.82 -30.10 -4.84
C PRO A 103 18.63 -29.69 -6.07
N ALA A 104 18.26 -30.15 -7.27
CA ALA A 104 18.98 -29.77 -8.49
C ALA A 104 18.78 -28.27 -8.82
N TRP A 105 17.73 -27.64 -8.31
CA TRP A 105 17.42 -26.23 -8.53
C TRP A 105 17.98 -25.30 -7.42
N GLU A 106 18.43 -25.84 -6.29
CA GLU A 106 18.93 -25.05 -5.16
C GLU A 106 19.96 -23.95 -5.57
N PRO A 107 20.95 -24.22 -6.44
CA PRO A 107 21.89 -23.18 -6.86
C PRO A 107 21.22 -21.99 -7.57
N ALA A 108 20.17 -22.23 -8.36
CA ALA A 108 19.43 -21.17 -9.05
C ALA A 108 18.61 -20.30 -8.06
N TYR A 109 18.07 -20.90 -7.01
CA TYR A 109 17.36 -20.19 -5.93
C TYR A 109 18.32 -19.32 -5.12
N ILE A 110 19.48 -19.87 -4.76
CA ILE A 110 20.52 -19.15 -4.02
C ILE A 110 21.07 -17.97 -4.84
N ASP A 111 21.35 -18.15 -6.13
CA ASP A 111 21.84 -17.07 -7.01
C ASP A 111 20.89 -15.87 -7.04
N ARG A 112 19.56 -16.10 -7.09
CA ARG A 112 18.56 -15.04 -7.11
C ARG A 112 18.58 -14.18 -5.84
N ILE A 113 18.51 -14.79 -4.68
CA ILE A 113 18.50 -14.03 -3.41
C ILE A 113 19.86 -13.36 -3.17
N GLU A 114 20.96 -14.03 -3.52
CA GLU A 114 22.30 -13.48 -3.37
C GLU A 114 22.48 -12.20 -4.20
N ARG A 115 22.07 -12.22 -5.47
CA ARG A 115 22.13 -11.05 -6.36
C ARG A 115 21.30 -9.90 -5.83
N LEU A 116 20.05 -10.14 -5.46
CA LEU A 116 19.17 -9.11 -4.91
C LEU A 116 19.79 -8.47 -3.67
N VAL A 117 20.20 -9.28 -2.69
CA VAL A 117 20.73 -8.74 -1.42
C VAL A 117 22.04 -8.01 -1.63
N LEU A 118 22.97 -8.56 -2.39
CA LEU A 118 24.27 -7.91 -2.64
C LEU A 118 24.12 -6.59 -3.39
N GLN A 119 23.16 -6.48 -4.29
CA GLN A 119 22.90 -5.27 -5.04
C GLN A 119 22.23 -4.20 -4.19
N GLU A 120 21.18 -4.56 -3.40
CA GLU A 120 20.27 -3.58 -2.80
C GLU A 120 20.47 -3.39 -1.27
N ARG A 121 21.35 -4.14 -0.61
CA ARG A 121 21.53 -4.06 0.85
C ARG A 121 21.98 -2.70 1.39
N ASN A 122 22.52 -1.83 0.54
CA ASN A 122 22.95 -0.49 0.93
C ASN A 122 21.81 0.55 0.86
N HIS A 123 20.62 0.18 0.39
CA HIS A 123 19.46 1.03 0.36
C HIS A 123 18.70 0.98 1.68
N ALA A 124 18.50 2.16 2.29
CA ALA A 124 17.77 2.30 3.56
C ALA A 124 16.27 2.08 3.39
N CYS A 125 15.73 2.28 2.19
CA CYS A 125 14.32 2.04 1.87
C CYS A 125 13.94 0.56 1.93
N VAL A 126 14.86 -0.37 1.67
CA VAL A 126 14.58 -1.80 1.76
C VAL A 126 14.39 -2.18 3.22
N VAL A 127 13.17 -2.52 3.62
CA VAL A 127 12.82 -2.89 5.00
C VAL A 127 12.59 -4.39 5.17
N LEU A 128 12.23 -5.08 4.10
CA LEU A 128 12.03 -6.53 4.07
C LEU A 128 12.64 -7.12 2.79
N TRP A 129 13.21 -8.31 2.90
CA TRP A 129 13.57 -9.16 1.77
C TRP A 129 12.44 -10.14 1.50
N SER A 130 12.07 -10.34 0.24
CA SER A 130 11.09 -11.35 -0.17
C SER A 130 11.75 -12.40 -1.06
N LEU A 131 11.53 -13.67 -0.71
CA LEU A 131 12.19 -14.79 -1.40
C LEU A 131 11.54 -15.14 -2.75
N GLY A 132 10.42 -14.51 -3.09
CA GLY A 132 9.70 -14.72 -4.35
C GLY A 132 8.20 -14.77 -4.18
N ASN A 133 7.51 -15.21 -5.21
CA ASN A 133 6.06 -15.33 -5.30
C ASN A 133 5.63 -16.75 -5.70
N GLU A 134 4.45 -17.17 -5.28
CA GLU A 134 3.64 -18.34 -5.69
C GLU A 134 4.42 -19.53 -6.29
N SER A 135 5.39 -20.03 -5.53
CA SER A 135 6.31 -21.08 -5.98
C SER A 135 6.30 -22.33 -5.09
N GLY A 136 5.34 -22.41 -4.16
CA GLY A 136 5.29 -23.47 -3.15
C GLY A 136 6.40 -23.34 -2.11
N PHE A 137 6.33 -24.17 -1.07
CA PHE A 137 7.31 -24.18 0.02
C PHE A 137 8.11 -25.48 0.01
N GLY A 138 9.44 -25.37 0.10
CA GLY A 138 10.34 -26.51 0.06
C GLY A 138 11.75 -26.19 0.53
N ARG A 139 12.66 -27.15 0.33
CA ARG A 139 14.05 -27.08 0.78
C ARG A 139 14.80 -25.86 0.24
N ASN A 140 14.54 -25.47 -1.02
CA ASN A 140 15.26 -24.39 -1.68
C ASN A 140 14.89 -23.02 -1.08
N ILE A 141 13.64 -22.85 -0.62
CA ILE A 141 13.23 -21.65 0.12
C ILE A 141 13.98 -21.56 1.47
N ARG A 142 14.11 -22.68 2.20
CA ARG A 142 14.90 -22.69 3.45
C ARG A 142 16.37 -22.35 3.20
N ALA A 143 16.94 -22.85 2.09
CA ALA A 143 18.31 -22.53 1.68
C ALA A 143 18.44 -21.03 1.34
N MET A 144 17.49 -20.45 0.57
CA MET A 144 17.44 -19.00 0.27
C MET A 144 17.35 -18.17 1.55
N TYR A 145 16.47 -18.54 2.49
CA TYR A 145 16.36 -17.86 3.77
C TYR A 145 17.70 -17.84 4.52
N GLY A 146 18.33 -19.00 4.66
CA GLY A 146 19.65 -19.12 5.31
C GLY A 146 20.69 -18.21 4.64
N ARG A 147 20.76 -18.24 3.30
CA ARG A 147 21.70 -17.41 2.54
C ARG A 147 21.40 -15.92 2.67
N CYS A 148 20.14 -15.52 2.63
CA CYS A 148 19.72 -14.13 2.84
C CYS A 148 20.20 -13.62 4.21
N LYS A 149 19.97 -14.38 5.27
CA LYS A 149 20.37 -14.02 6.65
C LYS A 149 21.88 -13.98 6.86
N GLU A 150 22.68 -14.75 6.10
CA GLU A 150 24.14 -14.64 6.09
C GLU A 150 24.64 -13.32 5.49
N LEU A 151 23.89 -12.77 4.51
CA LEU A 151 24.27 -11.57 3.76
C LEU A 151 23.78 -10.29 4.39
N ASP A 152 22.58 -10.33 5.00
CA ASP A 152 21.91 -9.16 5.57
C ASP A 152 20.96 -9.56 6.70
N PRO A 153 20.97 -8.86 7.86
CA PRO A 153 20.17 -9.22 9.03
C PRO A 153 18.70 -8.82 8.93
N ARG A 154 18.29 -7.99 7.94
CA ARG A 154 16.90 -7.53 7.81
C ARG A 154 15.91 -8.69 7.75
N PRO A 155 14.66 -8.48 8.16
CA PRO A 155 13.63 -9.52 8.15
C PRO A 155 13.32 -10.02 6.74
N VAL A 156 12.95 -11.30 6.66
CA VAL A 156 12.65 -12.01 5.43
C VAL A 156 11.18 -12.41 5.39
N HIS A 157 10.58 -12.26 4.23
CA HIS A 157 9.20 -12.59 3.89
C HIS A 157 9.15 -13.66 2.79
N TYR A 158 8.15 -14.52 2.85
CA TYR A 158 7.71 -15.38 1.74
C TYR A 158 6.30 -15.93 2.06
N GLU A 159 5.33 -15.69 1.19
CA GLU A 159 3.92 -15.99 1.48
C GLU A 159 3.65 -17.49 1.59
N GLU A 160 4.25 -18.30 0.70
CA GLU A 160 4.02 -19.74 0.69
C GLU A 160 4.65 -20.50 1.88
N ASP A 161 5.47 -19.85 2.71
CA ASP A 161 5.80 -20.32 4.06
C ASP A 161 4.68 -19.92 5.03
N ARG A 162 3.49 -20.48 4.81
CA ARG A 162 2.22 -20.06 5.44
C ARG A 162 2.21 -20.19 6.96
N ASP A 163 3.02 -21.08 7.48
CA ASP A 163 3.21 -21.27 8.94
C ASP A 163 4.42 -20.49 9.47
N ALA A 164 5.10 -19.74 8.60
CA ALA A 164 6.34 -19.03 8.88
C ALA A 164 7.39 -19.93 9.57
N GLU A 165 7.63 -21.11 9.02
CA GLU A 165 8.59 -22.07 9.58
C GLU A 165 10.00 -21.47 9.62
N CYS A 166 10.43 -20.83 8.54
CA CYS A 166 11.75 -20.20 8.46
C CYS A 166 11.70 -18.67 8.40
N VAL A 167 10.74 -18.06 7.65
CA VAL A 167 10.72 -16.61 7.47
C VAL A 167 10.41 -15.83 8.74
N ASP A 168 10.80 -14.55 8.76
CA ASP A 168 10.67 -13.68 9.94
C ASP A 168 9.30 -13.00 10.02
N VAL A 169 8.60 -12.86 8.90
CA VAL A 169 7.30 -12.20 8.78
C VAL A 169 6.31 -13.19 8.18
N ILE A 170 5.20 -13.45 8.89
CA ILE A 170 4.13 -14.30 8.36
C ILE A 170 3.25 -13.50 7.40
N SER A 171 2.86 -14.11 6.29
CA SER A 171 2.13 -13.42 5.24
C SER A 171 0.88 -14.18 4.77
N THR A 172 0.02 -13.49 4.04
CA THR A 172 -1.17 -14.06 3.41
C THR A 172 -1.56 -13.22 2.19
N MET A 173 -2.23 -13.85 1.23
CA MET A 173 -2.83 -13.20 0.07
C MET A 173 -4.34 -13.31 0.13
N TYR A 174 -5.04 -12.26 -0.27
CA TYR A 174 -6.51 -12.20 -0.46
C TYR A 174 -7.33 -12.74 0.71
N SER A 175 -6.79 -12.77 1.91
CA SER A 175 -7.54 -13.14 3.11
C SER A 175 -8.71 -12.19 3.32
N ARG A 176 -9.90 -12.74 3.57
CA ARG A 176 -11.12 -11.96 3.80
C ARG A 176 -10.99 -11.12 5.08
N VAL A 177 -11.75 -10.02 5.16
CA VAL A 177 -11.80 -9.14 6.34
C VAL A 177 -12.03 -9.93 7.64
N SER A 178 -12.92 -10.93 7.62
CA SER A 178 -13.17 -11.79 8.79
C SER A 178 -11.95 -12.62 9.20
N GLN A 179 -11.23 -13.18 8.23
CA GLN A 179 -10.00 -13.93 8.49
C GLN A 179 -8.89 -13.00 9.03
N MET A 180 -8.77 -11.79 8.49
CA MET A 180 -7.83 -10.80 9.00
C MET A 180 -8.14 -10.41 10.44
N ASN A 181 -9.43 -10.29 10.81
CA ASN A 181 -9.83 -10.04 12.19
C ASN A 181 -9.47 -11.24 13.10
N ASP A 182 -9.72 -12.48 12.64
CA ASP A 182 -9.33 -13.70 13.37
C ASP A 182 -7.82 -13.78 13.59
N PHE A 183 -7.01 -13.46 12.58
CA PHE A 183 -5.55 -13.36 12.72
C PHE A 183 -5.10 -12.31 13.75
N GLY A 184 -5.84 -11.24 13.88
CA GLY A 184 -5.58 -10.20 14.88
C GLY A 184 -6.01 -10.62 16.30
N GLU A 185 -7.12 -11.34 16.43
CA GLU A 185 -7.60 -11.91 17.70
C GLU A 185 -6.69 -13.04 18.22
N HIS A 186 -6.08 -13.79 17.29
CA HIS A 186 -5.17 -14.90 17.56
C HIS A 186 -3.80 -14.63 16.92
N PRO A 187 -3.03 -13.65 17.43
CA PRO A 187 -1.81 -13.19 16.75
C PRO A 187 -0.73 -14.29 16.79
N HIS A 188 -0.01 -14.41 15.67
CA HIS A 188 1.21 -15.20 15.60
C HIS A 188 2.35 -14.49 16.36
N ALA A 189 3.38 -15.26 16.76
CA ALA A 189 4.57 -14.71 17.42
C ALA A 189 5.41 -13.78 16.51
N LYS A 190 5.27 -13.92 15.19
CA LYS A 190 5.89 -13.07 14.16
C LYS A 190 4.89 -12.03 13.65
N PRO A 191 5.33 -10.83 13.22
CA PRO A 191 4.42 -9.84 12.63
C PRO A 191 3.80 -10.38 11.35
N ARG A 192 2.57 -9.96 11.06
CA ARG A 192 1.83 -10.36 9.86
C ARG A 192 1.72 -9.22 8.85
N ILE A 193 1.84 -9.57 7.58
CA ILE A 193 1.47 -8.70 6.47
C ILE A 193 0.44 -9.38 5.56
N LEU A 194 -0.31 -8.57 4.83
CA LEU A 194 -1.20 -8.97 3.74
C LEU A 194 -0.51 -8.51 2.45
N CYS A 195 0.31 -9.40 1.84
CA CYS A 195 1.18 -9.00 0.75
C CYS A 195 0.45 -8.78 -0.57
N GLU A 196 -0.78 -9.31 -0.70
CA GLU A 196 -1.70 -9.00 -1.80
C GLU A 196 -3.14 -8.99 -1.31
N TYR A 197 -3.89 -7.93 -1.65
CA TYR A 197 -5.32 -7.82 -1.41
C TYR A 197 -5.95 -6.75 -2.30
N GLY A 198 -7.29 -6.67 -2.27
CA GLY A 198 -8.00 -5.60 -2.96
C GLY A 198 -7.74 -5.59 -4.45
N HIS A 199 -7.76 -6.79 -5.10
CA HIS A 199 -7.54 -6.95 -6.54
C HIS A 199 -8.37 -5.93 -7.32
N ALA A 200 -7.70 -4.98 -7.99
CA ALA A 200 -8.35 -3.78 -8.54
C ALA A 200 -9.00 -4.01 -9.92
N MET A 201 -9.10 -5.25 -10.36
CA MET A 201 -9.70 -5.60 -11.65
C MET A 201 -11.18 -5.22 -11.72
N GLY A 202 -11.61 -4.67 -12.85
CA GLY A 202 -12.99 -4.30 -13.11
C GLY A 202 -13.49 -3.15 -12.22
N ASN A 203 -14.49 -3.43 -11.37
CA ASN A 203 -15.01 -2.46 -10.39
C ASN A 203 -14.28 -2.52 -9.03
N GLY A 204 -13.14 -3.22 -8.95
CA GLY A 204 -12.28 -3.22 -7.77
C GLY A 204 -11.45 -1.93 -7.63
N PRO A 205 -10.68 -1.85 -6.55
CA PRO A 205 -10.77 -2.69 -5.36
C PRO A 205 -12.00 -2.37 -4.51
N GLY A 206 -12.44 -3.33 -3.68
CA GLY A 206 -13.57 -3.14 -2.78
C GLY A 206 -13.24 -3.47 -1.32
N GLY A 207 -14.02 -2.92 -0.39
CA GLY A 207 -13.87 -3.22 1.04
C GLY A 207 -12.61 -2.63 1.69
N LEU A 208 -11.94 -1.67 1.08
CA LEU A 208 -10.69 -1.09 1.58
C LEU A 208 -10.84 -0.49 2.99
N ALA A 209 -11.96 0.19 3.25
CA ALA A 209 -12.24 0.76 4.56
C ALA A 209 -12.46 -0.33 5.65
N GLU A 210 -13.05 -1.46 5.30
CA GLU A 210 -13.24 -2.62 6.17
C GLU A 210 -11.90 -3.26 6.53
N TYR A 211 -11.03 -3.48 5.55
CA TYR A 211 -9.66 -3.97 5.76
C TYR A 211 -8.88 -3.01 6.65
N GLN A 212 -8.92 -1.70 6.37
CA GLN A 212 -8.17 -0.71 7.14
C GLN A 212 -8.61 -0.68 8.60
N ARG A 213 -9.92 -0.79 8.89
CA ARG A 213 -10.44 -0.85 10.27
C ARG A 213 -9.87 -2.04 11.04
N VAL A 214 -9.77 -3.21 10.41
CA VAL A 214 -9.18 -4.40 11.03
C VAL A 214 -7.68 -4.22 11.22
N ILE A 215 -6.97 -3.72 10.21
CA ILE A 215 -5.53 -3.50 10.26
C ILE A 215 -5.17 -2.45 11.33
N ASP A 216 -5.94 -1.37 11.44
CA ASP A 216 -5.71 -0.35 12.47
C ASP A 216 -6.02 -0.86 13.88
N ARG A 217 -6.97 -1.79 14.02
CA ARG A 217 -7.34 -2.38 15.29
C ARG A 217 -6.25 -3.29 15.87
N TRP A 218 -5.52 -4.01 15.04
CA TRP A 218 -4.60 -5.05 15.47
C TRP A 218 -3.15 -4.69 15.19
N ASP A 219 -2.36 -4.52 16.24
CA ASP A 219 -0.93 -4.18 16.15
C ASP A 219 -0.08 -5.30 15.53
N SER A 220 -0.54 -6.54 15.56
CA SER A 220 0.14 -7.69 14.95
C SER A 220 0.09 -7.70 13.43
N ILE A 221 -0.82 -6.91 12.82
CA ILE A 221 -0.95 -6.77 11.37
C ILE A 221 -0.25 -5.48 10.96
N GLN A 222 0.92 -5.60 10.32
CA GLN A 222 1.82 -4.46 10.08
C GLN A 222 2.09 -4.15 8.61
N GLY A 223 1.38 -4.78 7.68
CA GLY A 223 1.53 -4.47 6.27
C GLY A 223 0.33 -4.89 5.45
N GLN A 224 0.06 -4.11 4.43
CA GLN A 224 -0.96 -4.36 3.42
C GLN A 224 -0.49 -3.82 2.08
N PHE A 225 -0.68 -4.59 0.99
CA PHE A 225 -0.27 -4.20 -0.34
C PHE A 225 -1.38 -4.52 -1.33
N VAL A 226 -2.02 -3.49 -1.90
CA VAL A 226 -3.07 -3.68 -2.92
C VAL A 226 -2.47 -4.31 -4.17
N TRP A 227 -3.16 -5.26 -4.76
CA TRP A 227 -2.90 -5.77 -6.09
C TRP A 227 -3.78 -5.02 -7.10
N GLU A 228 -3.23 -4.18 -8.00
CA GLU A 228 -1.85 -3.73 -8.04
C GLU A 228 -1.79 -2.23 -8.41
N TRP A 229 -0.59 -1.74 -8.75
CA TRP A 229 -0.37 -0.31 -9.00
C TRP A 229 -0.96 0.16 -10.32
N CYS A 230 -0.62 -0.50 -11.44
CA CYS A 230 -0.92 0.00 -12.77
C CYS A 230 -1.58 -1.04 -13.67
N ASP A 231 -2.61 -0.66 -14.41
CA ASP A 231 -3.12 -1.46 -15.53
C ASP A 231 -2.03 -1.73 -16.58
N HIS A 232 -1.89 -2.97 -17.05
CA HIS A 232 -0.85 -3.35 -18.03
C HIS A 232 -1.34 -3.30 -19.49
N GLY A 233 -2.25 -2.40 -19.83
CA GLY A 233 -2.68 -2.20 -21.21
C GLY A 233 -1.58 -1.61 -22.08
N LEU A 234 -1.49 -2.05 -23.35
CA LEU A 234 -0.57 -1.49 -24.34
C LEU A 234 -1.32 -0.56 -25.28
N ALA A 235 -0.79 0.64 -25.51
CA ALA A 235 -1.38 1.64 -26.38
C ALA A 235 -1.42 1.15 -27.84
N ALA A 236 -2.57 1.32 -28.47
CA ALA A 236 -2.81 1.00 -29.88
C ALA A 236 -3.71 2.06 -30.52
N THR A 237 -3.68 2.15 -31.85
CA THR A 237 -4.53 3.06 -32.62
C THR A 237 -5.47 2.27 -33.50
N ALA A 238 -6.77 2.50 -33.39
CA ALA A 238 -7.79 1.90 -34.22
C ALA A 238 -7.75 2.47 -35.67
N GLU A 239 -8.40 1.82 -36.62
CA GLU A 239 -8.47 2.26 -38.02
C GLU A 239 -9.06 3.66 -38.19
N ASP A 240 -9.93 4.07 -37.28
CA ASP A 240 -10.56 5.43 -37.26
C ASP A 240 -9.69 6.49 -36.55
N GLY A 241 -8.48 6.12 -36.11
CA GLY A 241 -7.53 7.03 -35.46
C GLY A 241 -7.72 7.17 -33.93
N ARG A 242 -8.68 6.47 -33.31
CA ARG A 242 -8.84 6.50 -31.85
C ARG A 242 -7.74 5.70 -31.17
N GLU A 243 -7.16 6.25 -30.13
CA GLU A 243 -6.28 5.50 -29.23
C GLU A 243 -7.09 4.63 -28.28
N TYR A 244 -6.59 3.43 -28.00
CA TYR A 244 -7.13 2.49 -27.03
C TYR A 244 -6.00 1.63 -26.47
N HIS A 245 -6.29 0.87 -25.42
CA HIS A 245 -5.32 -0.02 -24.80
C HIS A 245 -5.74 -1.49 -25.00
N THR A 246 -4.78 -2.28 -25.42
CA THR A 246 -4.94 -3.72 -25.68
C THR A 246 -4.56 -4.54 -24.47
N TYR A 247 -5.06 -5.78 -24.40
CA TYR A 247 -4.74 -6.76 -23.37
C TYR A 247 -4.64 -8.19 -23.97
N GLY A 248 -4.61 -9.21 -23.13
CA GLY A 248 -4.39 -10.58 -23.59
C GLY A 248 -5.37 -11.06 -24.67
N GLY A 249 -4.84 -11.57 -25.76
CA GLY A 249 -5.57 -12.04 -26.94
C GLY A 249 -5.69 -11.02 -28.08
N ASP A 250 -5.57 -9.72 -27.80
CA ASP A 250 -5.71 -8.68 -28.82
C ASP A 250 -4.60 -8.69 -29.87
N HIS A 251 -3.44 -9.28 -29.52
CA HIS A 251 -2.30 -9.45 -30.43
C HIS A 251 -2.25 -10.84 -31.10
N GLY A 252 -3.32 -11.65 -30.96
CA GLY A 252 -3.39 -13.01 -31.50
C GLY A 252 -2.61 -14.02 -30.66
N ASP A 253 -2.21 -13.66 -29.46
CA ASP A 253 -1.54 -14.53 -28.48
C ASP A 253 -2.51 -15.58 -27.91
N TYR A 254 -2.02 -16.83 -27.81
CA TYR A 254 -2.79 -17.95 -27.25
C TYR A 254 -1.83 -18.98 -26.64
N PRO A 255 -2.10 -19.48 -25.44
CA PRO A 255 -3.17 -19.07 -24.53
C PRO A 255 -2.96 -17.68 -23.93
N ASN A 256 -4.03 -17.05 -23.43
CA ASN A 256 -3.98 -15.75 -22.76
C ASN A 256 -5.01 -15.70 -21.62
N SER A 257 -4.89 -14.68 -20.76
CA SER A 257 -5.81 -14.44 -19.64
C SER A 257 -6.73 -13.22 -19.85
N SER A 258 -6.95 -12.82 -21.12
CA SER A 258 -7.82 -11.68 -21.47
C SER A 258 -7.45 -10.41 -20.68
N SER A 259 -8.43 -9.72 -20.09
CA SER A 259 -8.26 -8.49 -19.33
C SER A 259 -7.71 -8.68 -17.91
N PHE A 260 -7.16 -9.85 -17.57
CA PHE A 260 -6.72 -10.13 -16.20
C PHE A 260 -5.55 -9.25 -15.71
N CYS A 261 -4.82 -8.63 -16.64
CA CYS A 261 -3.76 -7.66 -16.37
C CYS A 261 -4.26 -6.20 -16.30
N ILE A 262 -5.59 -5.97 -16.33
CA ILE A 262 -6.23 -4.67 -16.17
C ILE A 262 -6.79 -4.62 -14.74
N ASP A 263 -5.91 -4.41 -13.78
CA ASP A 263 -6.15 -4.55 -12.35
C ASP A 263 -5.40 -3.50 -11.51
N GLY A 264 -5.09 -2.35 -12.13
CA GLY A 264 -4.34 -1.26 -11.52
C GLY A 264 -5.18 -0.22 -10.77
N LEU A 265 -4.54 0.38 -9.76
CA LEU A 265 -5.03 1.62 -9.12
C LEU A 265 -4.82 2.86 -9.99
N VAL A 266 -3.92 2.78 -10.97
CA VAL A 266 -3.75 3.79 -12.01
C VAL A 266 -3.95 3.17 -13.39
N LEU A 267 -4.44 4.00 -14.31
CA LEU A 267 -4.60 3.64 -15.71
C LEU A 267 -3.23 3.48 -16.40
N PRO A 268 -3.12 2.81 -17.56
CA PRO A 268 -1.84 2.53 -18.21
C PRO A 268 -0.97 3.76 -18.45
N TRP A 269 -1.57 4.95 -18.61
CA TRP A 269 -0.89 6.23 -18.78
C TRP A 269 -0.69 7.02 -17.47
N GLN A 270 -0.74 6.35 -16.31
CA GLN A 270 -0.51 6.90 -14.98
C GLN A 270 -1.55 7.94 -14.50
N GLU A 271 -2.78 7.85 -14.94
CA GLU A 271 -3.89 8.62 -14.39
C GLU A 271 -4.55 7.84 -13.23
N PRO A 272 -4.82 8.48 -12.09
CA PRO A 272 -5.49 7.85 -10.97
C PRO A 272 -6.87 7.30 -11.32
N SER A 273 -7.17 6.05 -10.92
CA SER A 273 -8.51 5.49 -10.96
C SER A 273 -9.33 5.97 -9.75
N PRO A 274 -10.68 5.81 -9.77
CA PRO A 274 -11.51 6.02 -8.57
C PRO A 274 -11.04 5.17 -7.38
N GLY A 275 -10.52 3.96 -7.62
CA GLY A 275 -9.97 3.08 -6.58
C GLY A 275 -8.77 3.68 -5.85
N LEU A 276 -7.89 4.40 -6.57
CA LEU A 276 -6.78 5.10 -5.93
C LEU A 276 -7.25 6.28 -5.08
N ALA A 277 -8.30 6.99 -5.51
CA ALA A 277 -8.89 8.07 -4.72
C ALA A 277 -9.50 7.55 -3.41
N GLU A 278 -10.22 6.41 -3.43
CA GLU A 278 -10.70 5.73 -2.23
C GLU A 278 -9.54 5.29 -1.34
N TYR A 279 -8.51 4.66 -1.93
CA TYR A 279 -7.35 4.20 -1.18
C TYR A 279 -6.60 5.35 -0.49
N LYS A 280 -6.45 6.48 -1.16
CA LYS A 280 -5.91 7.72 -0.55
C LYS A 280 -6.65 8.11 0.72
N GLN A 281 -8.00 8.13 0.64
CA GLN A 281 -8.86 8.50 1.76
C GLN A 281 -8.72 7.51 2.92
N VAL A 282 -8.73 6.23 2.61
CA VAL A 282 -8.58 5.14 3.60
C VAL A 282 -7.23 5.22 4.32
N LEU A 283 -6.17 5.59 3.60
CA LEU A 283 -4.81 5.73 4.13
C LEU A 283 -4.49 7.09 4.74
N CYS A 284 -5.47 8.02 4.86
CA CYS A 284 -5.22 9.35 5.40
C CYS A 284 -4.46 9.27 6.72
N PRO A 285 -3.27 9.91 6.82
CA PRO A 285 -2.42 9.75 7.99
C PRO A 285 -2.87 10.57 9.21
N VAL A 286 -3.90 11.41 9.03
CA VAL A 286 -4.53 12.18 10.12
C VAL A 286 -6.02 11.83 10.12
N ALA A 287 -6.42 11.02 11.08
CA ALA A 287 -7.81 10.60 11.20
C ALA A 287 -8.66 11.65 11.91
N VAL A 288 -9.84 11.93 11.39
CA VAL A 288 -10.82 12.84 11.96
C VAL A 288 -12.11 12.09 12.23
N PHE A 289 -12.69 12.29 13.40
CA PHE A 289 -13.97 11.68 13.83
C PHE A 289 -14.88 12.75 14.40
N TRP A 290 -16.19 12.58 14.19
CA TRP A 290 -17.22 13.42 14.79
C TRP A 290 -17.96 12.62 15.85
N MET A 291 -17.87 13.05 17.12
CA MET A 291 -18.57 12.42 18.24
C MET A 291 -19.00 13.51 19.25
N ASP A 292 -20.23 13.40 19.73
CA ASP A 292 -20.80 14.28 20.76
C ASP A 292 -20.65 15.79 20.46
N GLY A 293 -20.77 16.18 19.20
CA GLY A 293 -20.61 17.56 18.77
C GLY A 293 -19.16 18.08 18.76
N LEU A 294 -18.19 17.20 18.86
CA LEU A 294 -16.76 17.54 18.93
C LEU A 294 -15.97 16.85 17.80
N LEU A 295 -14.90 17.50 17.35
CA LEU A 295 -13.94 16.92 16.41
C LEU A 295 -12.80 16.23 17.19
N HIS A 296 -12.68 14.93 16.97
CA HIS A 296 -11.56 14.14 17.45
C HIS A 296 -10.54 14.01 16.34
N VAL A 297 -9.29 14.36 16.58
CA VAL A 297 -8.20 14.31 15.59
C VAL A 297 -7.09 13.45 16.13
N ARG A 298 -6.67 12.45 15.37
CA ARG A 298 -5.59 11.53 15.73
C ARG A 298 -4.47 11.57 14.71
N ASN A 299 -3.23 11.69 15.17
CA ASN A 299 -2.06 11.51 14.33
C ASN A 299 -1.78 10.01 14.12
N GLY A 300 -1.98 9.51 12.91
CA GLY A 300 -1.67 8.14 12.49
C GLY A 300 -0.34 8.00 11.73
N ARG A 301 0.52 9.02 11.75
CA ARG A 301 1.90 8.97 11.26
C ARG A 301 2.79 8.18 12.24
N PHE A 302 3.96 7.74 11.78
CA PHE A 302 4.87 6.94 12.59
C PHE A 302 6.09 7.72 13.09
N PHE A 303 6.50 8.79 12.42
CA PHE A 303 7.74 9.52 12.70
C PHE A 303 7.53 11.02 12.94
N THR A 304 6.51 11.63 12.34
CA THR A 304 6.32 13.08 12.37
C THR A 304 5.07 13.48 13.14
N ASP A 305 5.11 14.64 13.76
CA ASP A 305 3.95 15.27 14.39
C ASP A 305 3.02 15.95 13.37
N THR A 306 2.00 16.66 13.85
CA THR A 306 1.00 17.35 13.03
C THR A 306 1.22 18.87 12.93
N SER A 307 2.44 19.37 13.21
CA SER A 307 2.73 20.80 13.12
C SER A 307 2.60 21.37 11.70
N ASP A 308 2.66 20.50 10.69
CA ASP A 308 2.47 20.81 9.26
C ASP A 308 1.04 20.58 8.77
N VAL A 309 0.05 20.42 9.67
CA VAL A 309 -1.34 20.09 9.30
C VAL A 309 -2.29 21.21 9.68
N VAL A 310 -3.22 21.51 8.77
CA VAL A 310 -4.39 22.36 9.00
C VAL A 310 -5.65 21.60 8.59
N LEU A 311 -6.72 21.82 9.34
CA LEU A 311 -8.07 21.38 9.00
C LEU A 311 -8.83 22.57 8.40
N ASP A 312 -9.29 22.39 7.17
CA ASP A 312 -10.14 23.35 6.47
C ASP A 312 -11.59 22.87 6.60
N LEU A 313 -12.39 23.62 7.39
CA LEU A 313 -13.73 23.21 7.79
C LEU A 313 -14.76 23.94 6.93
N GLU A 314 -15.57 23.21 6.20
CA GLU A 314 -16.68 23.74 5.44
C GLU A 314 -18.02 23.37 6.09
N ARG A 315 -18.85 24.36 6.40
CA ARG A 315 -20.25 24.13 6.74
C ARG A 315 -21.07 24.12 5.44
N VAL A 316 -21.81 23.05 5.25
CA VAL A 316 -22.69 22.86 4.09
C VAL A 316 -24.13 22.74 4.58
N VAL A 317 -24.99 23.66 4.19
CA VAL A 317 -26.41 23.68 4.55
C VAL A 317 -27.21 23.45 3.29
N ASP A 318 -28.05 22.40 3.28
CA ASP A 318 -28.88 21.99 2.12
C ASP A 318 -28.08 21.93 0.80
N GLY A 319 -26.85 21.41 0.89
CA GLY A 319 -25.95 21.25 -0.25
C GLY A 319 -25.15 22.52 -0.66
N VAL A 320 -25.28 23.62 0.09
CA VAL A 320 -24.58 24.87 -0.20
C VAL A 320 -23.56 25.19 0.90
N THR A 321 -22.30 25.39 0.53
CA THR A 321 -21.27 25.87 1.47
C THR A 321 -21.56 27.31 1.88
N ASP A 322 -21.77 27.55 3.16
CA ASP A 322 -22.09 28.88 3.71
C ASP A 322 -21.00 29.48 4.60
N SER A 323 -20.07 28.68 5.05
CA SER A 323 -18.91 29.16 5.79
C SER A 323 -17.71 28.21 5.68
N VAL A 324 -16.52 28.79 5.77
CA VAL A 324 -15.23 28.08 5.78
C VAL A 324 -14.40 28.60 6.95
N ARG A 325 -13.76 27.69 7.68
CA ARG A 325 -12.88 28.04 8.82
C ARG A 325 -11.65 27.18 8.85
N LEU A 326 -10.51 27.75 9.19
CA LEU A 326 -9.26 27.02 9.43
C LEU A 326 -9.10 26.70 10.91
N LEU A 327 -8.70 25.46 11.20
CA LEU A 327 -8.44 24.98 12.54
C LEU A 327 -7.14 24.17 12.56
N ALA A 328 -6.20 24.53 13.43
CA ALA A 328 -4.99 23.74 13.61
C ALA A 328 -5.23 22.66 14.68
N PRO A 329 -4.89 21.38 14.42
CA PRO A 329 -5.02 20.31 15.42
C PRO A 329 -4.00 20.42 16.55
N GLY A 330 -3.01 21.33 16.44
CA GLY A 330 -1.87 21.42 17.34
C GLY A 330 -0.78 20.42 16.97
N THR A 331 0.26 20.35 17.80
CA THR A 331 1.40 19.44 17.60
C THR A 331 1.12 18.11 18.29
N LEU A 332 0.54 17.17 17.56
CA LEU A 332 0.28 15.81 18.05
C LEU A 332 1.44 14.91 17.61
N VAL A 333 2.15 14.30 18.55
CA VAL A 333 3.15 13.27 18.23
C VAL A 333 2.48 11.99 17.69
N PRO A 334 3.21 11.07 17.04
CA PRO A 334 2.66 9.81 16.52
C PRO A 334 1.77 9.07 17.52
N GLY A 335 0.58 8.67 17.07
CA GLY A 335 -0.43 7.98 17.89
C GLY A 335 -1.26 8.88 18.83
N GLN A 336 -0.87 10.13 19.06
CA GLN A 336 -1.59 11.04 19.94
C GLN A 336 -2.92 11.51 19.31
N GLN A 337 -3.89 11.76 20.18
CA GLN A 337 -5.21 12.29 19.84
C GLN A 337 -5.50 13.56 20.62
N THR A 338 -6.26 14.47 20.01
CA THR A 338 -6.85 15.66 20.65
C THR A 338 -8.33 15.76 20.35
N VAL A 339 -9.04 16.54 21.16
CA VAL A 339 -10.44 16.88 20.96
C VAL A 339 -10.54 18.39 20.79
N LEU A 340 -11.19 18.81 19.72
CA LEU A 340 -11.34 20.22 19.37
C LEU A 340 -12.81 20.60 19.40
N PRO A 341 -13.17 21.77 19.95
CA PRO A 341 -14.53 22.29 19.82
C PRO A 341 -14.80 22.56 18.33
N CYS A 342 -15.93 22.09 17.84
CA CYS A 342 -16.33 22.40 16.47
C CYS A 342 -16.96 23.81 16.45
N PRO A 343 -16.44 24.71 15.61
CA PRO A 343 -16.98 26.05 15.46
C PRO A 343 -18.22 26.11 14.55
N VAL A 344 -18.73 24.94 14.08
CA VAL A 344 -19.85 24.83 13.15
C VAL A 344 -21.11 24.49 13.93
N GLU A 345 -22.11 25.35 13.85
CA GLU A 345 -23.43 25.15 14.43
C GLU A 345 -24.41 24.58 13.41
N ALA A 346 -25.33 23.74 13.87
CA ALA A 346 -26.43 23.24 13.07
C ALA A 346 -27.34 24.39 12.61
N ALA A 347 -27.80 24.38 11.37
CA ALA A 347 -28.86 25.28 10.90
C ALA A 347 -30.23 24.71 11.31
N ALA A 348 -31.06 25.56 11.92
CA ALA A 348 -32.38 25.12 12.38
C ALA A 348 -33.28 24.72 11.19
N GLY A 349 -33.79 23.48 11.22
CA GLY A 349 -34.69 22.95 10.20
C GLY A 349 -34.09 22.71 8.82
N ALA A 350 -32.73 22.53 8.75
CA ALA A 350 -32.02 22.27 7.52
C ALA A 350 -30.96 21.16 7.72
N LEU A 351 -30.72 20.39 6.67
CA LEU A 351 -29.65 19.39 6.64
C LEU A 351 -28.29 20.11 6.69
N THR A 352 -27.56 19.90 7.76
CA THR A 352 -26.24 20.52 7.94
C THR A 352 -25.15 19.47 7.97
N HIS A 353 -24.18 19.60 7.04
CA HIS A 353 -22.96 18.81 7.03
C HIS A 353 -21.77 19.64 7.44
N LEU A 354 -20.78 18.98 8.03
CA LEU A 354 -19.43 19.48 8.22
C LEU A 354 -18.52 18.69 7.30
N THR A 355 -17.86 19.35 6.36
CA THR A 355 -16.79 18.77 5.55
C THR A 355 -15.45 19.25 6.10
N VAL A 356 -14.52 18.35 6.35
CA VAL A 356 -13.21 18.60 6.92
C VAL A 356 -12.14 18.16 5.93
N HIS A 357 -11.44 19.11 5.33
CA HIS A 357 -10.28 18.84 4.49
C HIS A 357 -9.01 18.87 5.33
N VAL A 358 -8.27 17.79 5.34
CA VAL A 358 -6.97 17.69 6.00
C VAL A 358 -5.88 18.10 5.03
N ARG A 359 -5.18 19.20 5.26
CA ARG A 359 -4.20 19.76 4.31
C ARG A 359 -2.84 19.94 4.96
N SER A 360 -1.78 19.74 4.14
CA SER A 360 -0.40 20.10 4.53
C SER A 360 -0.17 21.59 4.43
N THR A 361 0.45 22.19 5.44
CA THR A 361 0.85 23.62 5.43
C THR A 361 2.22 23.85 4.81
N THR A 362 2.96 22.77 4.49
CA THR A 362 4.32 22.83 3.94
C THR A 362 4.39 22.04 2.65
N ALA A 363 5.25 22.47 1.72
CA ALA A 363 5.60 21.69 0.55
C ALA A 363 6.59 20.57 0.90
N THR A 364 6.53 19.47 0.17
CA THR A 364 7.47 18.35 0.21
C THR A 364 8.11 18.15 -1.17
N ALA A 365 9.02 17.18 -1.31
CA ALA A 365 9.60 16.85 -2.61
C ALA A 365 8.56 16.33 -3.63
N TRP A 366 7.42 15.81 -3.15
CA TRP A 366 6.37 15.19 -4.00
C TRP A 366 5.03 15.94 -3.99
N ALA A 367 4.81 16.92 -3.09
CA ALA A 367 3.55 17.63 -2.96
C ALA A 367 3.74 19.11 -2.71
N PRO A 368 2.93 20.00 -3.34
CA PRO A 368 2.93 21.43 -3.03
C PRO A 368 2.33 21.70 -1.63
N GLN A 369 2.61 22.90 -1.11
CA GLN A 369 1.87 23.44 0.05
C GLN A 369 0.36 23.44 -0.26
N GLY A 370 -0.46 23.10 0.72
CA GLY A 370 -1.91 22.99 0.58
C GLY A 370 -2.39 21.64 0.04
N HIS A 371 -1.48 20.69 -0.18
CA HIS A 371 -1.86 19.33 -0.61
C HIS A 371 -2.85 18.72 0.36
N GLU A 372 -3.98 18.21 -0.17
CA GLU A 372 -5.00 17.52 0.58
C GLU A 372 -4.59 16.07 0.88
N LEU A 373 -4.49 15.75 2.17
CA LEU A 373 -4.19 14.41 2.66
C LEU A 373 -5.44 13.53 2.70
N GLY A 374 -6.59 14.12 2.98
CA GLY A 374 -7.89 13.43 3.00
C GLY A 374 -9.02 14.38 3.32
N VAL A 375 -10.25 13.89 3.16
CA VAL A 375 -11.48 14.63 3.40
C VAL A 375 -12.47 13.80 4.21
N TYR A 376 -13.13 14.41 5.17
CA TYR A 376 -14.16 13.78 6.01
C TYR A 376 -15.44 14.58 5.94
N GLN A 377 -16.60 13.92 5.89
CA GLN A 377 -17.89 14.58 5.93
C GLN A 377 -18.76 13.96 7.02
N PHE A 378 -19.38 14.80 7.82
CA PHE A 378 -20.24 14.41 8.94
C PHE A 378 -21.57 15.12 8.87
N VAL A 379 -22.65 14.41 9.21
CA VAL A 379 -23.96 15.02 9.46
C VAL A 379 -23.91 15.67 10.84
N VAL A 380 -24.12 16.99 10.90
CA VAL A 380 -24.21 17.76 12.14
C VAL A 380 -25.66 17.86 12.63
N ALA A 381 -26.59 18.04 11.69
CA ALA A 381 -28.01 17.97 11.92
C ALA A 381 -28.74 17.49 10.65
N ASP A 382 -29.81 16.74 10.82
CA ASP A 382 -30.73 16.40 9.75
C ASP A 382 -32.11 17.08 10.00
N GLU A 383 -32.99 17.08 8.97
CA GLU A 383 -34.31 17.69 9.01
C GLU A 383 -35.27 16.99 9.99
N SER A 384 -35.03 15.75 10.31
CA SER A 384 -35.78 14.98 11.27
C SER A 384 -35.32 15.31 12.67
N GLY A 385 -35.91 16.23 13.35
CA GLY A 385 -35.58 16.61 14.72
C GLY A 385 -35.27 15.43 15.68
N PRO A 386 -34.93 15.68 16.96
CA PRO A 386 -34.38 14.70 17.89
C PRO A 386 -35.20 13.43 18.17
N ASP A 387 -36.28 13.21 17.45
CA ASP A 387 -37.28 12.11 17.65
C ASP A 387 -37.55 11.29 16.36
N ALA A 388 -36.59 11.09 15.44
CA ALA A 388 -36.76 10.18 14.30
C ALA A 388 -35.94 8.92 14.44
#